data_8abf3965522b6ad73e8338f97ac74b05
#
_entry.id   8abf3965522b6ad73e8338f97ac74b05
#
_cell.length_a   1.000
_cell.length_b   1.000
_cell.length_c   1.000
_cell.angle_alpha   90.00
_cell.angle_beta   90.00
_cell.angle_gamma   90.00
#
_symmetry.space_group_name_H-M   'P 1'
#
loop_
_entity.id
_entity.type
_entity.pdbx_description
1 polymer ?
#
loop_
_entity_poly.entity_id
_entity_poly.type
_entity_poly.pdbx_seq_one_letter_code
_entity_poly.pdbx_strand_id
1 'polypeptide(L)'
;MSGRVGIAFLMAALILGGCKGGFRKPLPICAGKGSTGDATAALASQAGKAAPLKATGTCRLEYYTEDKRRPEKEAFPVRLWMNPPSKISLHGDVAFDPRGVILGANREEFWLAIKPKISSYWRGRWSDGDKVQTLMLNPKIVLEAVGIVAVSGDASDPGDWSLTNKGPYDILTRRDEKGSISKRIYVCSCDYLVRKIEYFDEFGRVAVLAELDDYEEVGEGFKVPRHIKVVRRGERGRDDSVRISLKSVKPMSFNQRQLEALFQAQPGRFEHVYQIVNGEWVEQPQ
;
A
#
# COMPACT_ATOMS: atom_id res chain seq x y z
N MET A 1 -62.82 -18.30 -48.47
CA MET A 1 -62.82 -18.33 -47.01
C MET A 1 -61.41 -17.93 -46.54
N SER A 2 -61.28 -16.75 -46.06
CA SER A 2 -60.00 -16.06 -45.75
C SER A 2 -59.53 -16.36 -44.33
N GLY A 3 -58.32 -16.87 -44.17
CA GLY A 3 -57.64 -17.04 -42.92
C GLY A 3 -56.54 -15.96 -42.73
N ARG A 4 -56.76 -15.03 -41.80
CA ARG A 4 -55.82 -13.98 -41.44
C ARG A 4 -54.73 -14.55 -40.50
N VAL A 5 -53.48 -14.51 -40.93
CA VAL A 5 -52.32 -14.81 -40.14
C VAL A 5 -51.89 -13.49 -39.46
N GLY A 6 -52.04 -13.45 -38.14
CA GLY A 6 -51.57 -12.33 -37.31
C GLY A 6 -50.07 -12.50 -36.97
N ILE A 7 -49.25 -11.57 -37.44
CA ILE A 7 -47.83 -11.50 -37.12
C ILE A 7 -47.72 -10.73 -35.80
N ALA A 8 -47.38 -11.44 -34.71
CA ALA A 8 -47.02 -10.84 -33.44
C ALA A 8 -45.56 -10.36 -33.48
N PHE A 9 -45.35 -9.04 -33.51
CA PHE A 9 -44.02 -8.42 -33.33
C PHE A 9 -43.62 -8.51 -31.86
N LEU A 10 -42.69 -9.40 -31.55
CA LEU A 10 -42.07 -9.49 -30.25
C LEU A 10 -40.94 -8.45 -30.22
N MET A 11 -41.17 -7.28 -29.60
CA MET A 11 -40.13 -6.30 -29.30
C MET A 11 -39.24 -6.87 -28.19
N ALA A 12 -38.07 -7.39 -28.55
CA ALA A 12 -37.01 -7.71 -27.62
C ALA A 12 -36.32 -6.40 -27.19
N ALA A 13 -36.66 -5.87 -26.02
CA ALA A 13 -35.94 -4.78 -25.40
C ALA A 13 -34.56 -5.31 -24.94
N LEU A 14 -33.53 -5.04 -25.70
CA LEU A 14 -32.14 -5.22 -25.32
C LEU A 14 -31.80 -4.23 -24.21
N ILE A 15 -31.88 -4.69 -22.98
CA ILE A 15 -31.35 -3.98 -21.80
C ILE A 15 -29.82 -4.06 -21.94
N LEU A 16 -29.22 -3.04 -22.53
CA LEU A 16 -27.80 -2.77 -22.47
C LEU A 16 -27.44 -2.42 -21.02
N GLY A 17 -27.19 -3.45 -20.23
CA GLY A 17 -26.56 -3.32 -18.92
C GLY A 17 -25.14 -2.81 -19.12
N GLY A 18 -24.99 -1.49 -19.24
CA GLY A 18 -23.70 -0.84 -19.31
C GLY A 18 -22.91 -1.17 -18.04
N CYS A 19 -21.85 -1.95 -18.17
CA CYS A 19 -20.81 -2.04 -17.15
C CYS A 19 -20.38 -0.61 -16.80
N LYS A 20 -20.74 -0.14 -15.61
CA LYS A 20 -20.16 1.05 -14.99
C LYS A 20 -18.70 0.75 -14.64
N GLY A 21 -17.84 0.56 -15.62
CA GLY A 21 -16.43 0.78 -15.50
C GLY A 21 -16.27 2.27 -15.22
N GLY A 22 -16.06 2.63 -13.96
CA GLY A 22 -15.85 4.02 -13.58
C GLY A 22 -14.64 4.56 -14.34
N PHE A 23 -14.88 5.33 -15.39
CA PHE A 23 -13.84 6.10 -16.05
C PHE A 23 -13.24 7.02 -14.99
N ARG A 24 -12.00 6.73 -14.54
CA ARG A 24 -11.25 7.67 -13.71
C ARG A 24 -11.15 8.97 -14.49
N LYS A 25 -11.62 10.05 -13.90
CA LYS A 25 -11.44 11.38 -14.50
C LYS A 25 -9.95 11.60 -14.73
N PRO A 26 -9.53 12.07 -15.93
CA PRO A 26 -8.14 12.39 -16.16
C PRO A 26 -7.69 13.43 -15.13
N LEU A 27 -6.47 13.27 -14.62
CA LEU A 27 -5.90 14.24 -13.68
C LEU A 27 -5.68 15.59 -14.42
N PRO A 28 -5.94 16.70 -13.73
CA PRO A 28 -5.62 18.01 -14.28
C PRO A 28 -4.10 18.16 -14.45
N ILE A 29 -3.68 18.98 -15.41
CA ILE A 29 -2.27 19.30 -15.66
C ILE A 29 -1.99 20.68 -15.09
N CYS A 30 -1.09 20.74 -14.12
CA CYS A 30 -0.60 21.98 -13.54
C CYS A 30 0.91 22.12 -13.80
N ALA A 31 1.44 23.32 -13.59
CA ALA A 31 2.88 23.53 -13.62
C ALA A 31 3.54 22.68 -12.52
N GLY A 32 4.51 21.85 -12.90
CA GLY A 32 5.30 21.06 -11.96
C GLY A 32 6.30 21.93 -11.18
N LYS A 33 6.96 21.32 -10.19
CA LYS A 33 8.05 21.98 -9.46
C LYS A 33 9.26 22.19 -10.36
N GLY A 34 9.99 23.27 -10.13
CA GLY A 34 11.15 23.66 -10.93
C GLY A 34 12.44 22.91 -10.55
N SER A 35 12.51 22.36 -9.35
CA SER A 35 13.69 21.66 -8.86
C SER A 35 13.32 20.43 -8.01
N THR A 36 14.27 19.49 -7.88
CA THR A 36 14.16 18.34 -7.00
C THR A 36 13.98 18.79 -5.54
N GLY A 37 14.71 19.85 -5.13
CA GLY A 37 14.60 20.41 -3.78
C GLY A 37 13.19 20.92 -3.48
N ASP A 38 12.57 21.66 -4.40
CA ASP A 38 11.18 22.14 -4.22
C ASP A 38 10.18 20.96 -4.16
N ALA A 39 10.41 19.96 -4.98
CA ALA A 39 9.56 18.77 -5.03
C ALA A 39 9.62 17.96 -3.73
N THR A 40 10.83 17.70 -3.23
CA THR A 40 11.02 16.97 -1.96
C THR A 40 10.54 17.78 -0.76
N ALA A 41 10.78 19.09 -0.72
CA ALA A 41 10.27 19.97 0.33
C ALA A 41 8.73 20.00 0.38
N ALA A 42 8.07 20.00 -0.79
CA ALA A 42 6.61 19.95 -0.84
C ALA A 42 6.06 18.62 -0.31
N LEU A 43 6.69 17.49 -0.63
CA LEU A 43 6.32 16.18 -0.05
C LEU A 43 6.58 16.11 1.45
N ALA A 44 7.72 16.62 1.92
CA ALA A 44 8.03 16.72 3.34
C ALA A 44 7.01 17.58 4.09
N SER A 45 6.57 18.69 3.50
CA SER A 45 5.51 19.54 4.04
C SER A 45 4.18 18.80 4.16
N GLN A 46 3.81 17.97 3.19
CA GLN A 46 2.59 17.14 3.29
C GLN A 46 2.71 16.08 4.38
N ALA A 47 3.86 15.39 4.45
CA ALA A 47 4.11 14.39 5.50
C ALA A 47 4.16 15.02 6.89
N GLY A 48 4.65 16.26 7.02
CA GLY A 48 4.67 17.02 8.27
C GLY A 48 3.28 17.35 8.84
N LYS A 49 2.22 17.28 8.00
CA LYS A 49 0.82 17.43 8.44
C LYS A 49 0.23 16.15 8.99
N ALA A 50 0.95 15.02 8.87
CA ALA A 50 0.44 13.73 9.28
C ALA A 50 0.05 13.74 10.76
N ALA A 51 -1.18 13.36 11.06
CA ALA A 51 -1.78 13.35 12.37
C ALA A 51 -2.17 11.92 12.79
N PRO A 52 -2.22 11.64 14.09
CA PRO A 52 -2.68 10.36 14.58
C PRO A 52 -4.13 10.10 14.13
N LEU A 53 -4.40 8.88 13.65
CA LEU A 53 -5.71 8.50 13.14
C LEU A 53 -6.05 7.04 13.37
N LYS A 54 -7.36 6.76 13.24
CA LYS A 54 -7.93 5.43 13.13
C LYS A 54 -8.74 5.35 11.86
N ALA A 55 -8.59 4.25 11.12
CA ALA A 55 -9.42 3.96 9.96
C ALA A 55 -10.00 2.55 10.02
N THR A 56 -11.12 2.36 9.32
CA THR A 56 -11.74 1.06 9.11
C THR A 56 -12.00 0.86 7.63
N GLY A 57 -11.96 -0.38 7.18
CA GLY A 57 -12.15 -0.67 5.77
C GLY A 57 -12.17 -2.15 5.46
N THR A 58 -11.76 -2.49 4.25
CA THR A 58 -11.65 -3.87 3.77
C THR A 58 -10.29 -4.06 3.11
N CYS A 59 -9.64 -5.18 3.38
CA CYS A 59 -8.48 -5.66 2.66
C CYS A 59 -8.88 -6.80 1.73
N ARG A 60 -8.31 -6.82 0.54
CA ARG A 60 -8.38 -7.94 -0.40
C ARG A 60 -6.97 -8.37 -0.75
N LEU A 61 -6.70 -9.64 -0.53
CA LEU A 61 -5.45 -10.29 -0.90
C LEU A 61 -5.69 -11.18 -2.12
N GLU A 62 -4.75 -11.15 -3.04
CA GLU A 62 -4.71 -12.07 -4.18
C GLU A 62 -3.25 -12.52 -4.31
N TYR A 63 -2.98 -13.81 -4.09
CA TYR A 63 -1.63 -14.34 -4.03
C TYR A 63 -1.53 -15.76 -4.59
N TYR A 64 -0.35 -16.12 -5.09
CA TYR A 64 -0.08 -17.46 -5.61
C TYR A 64 0.64 -18.29 -4.57
N THR A 65 0.20 -19.53 -4.39
CA THR A 65 0.97 -20.57 -3.69
C THR A 65 1.72 -21.41 -4.71
N GLU A 66 2.81 -22.07 -4.28
CA GLU A 66 3.67 -22.86 -5.18
C GLU A 66 2.89 -23.95 -5.94
N ASP A 67 1.93 -24.58 -5.26
CA ASP A 67 1.18 -25.72 -5.78
C ASP A 67 0.01 -25.33 -6.70
N LYS A 68 -0.38 -24.04 -6.77
CA LYS A 68 -1.59 -23.63 -7.47
C LYS A 68 -1.32 -22.77 -8.70
N ARG A 69 -1.97 -23.12 -9.79
CA ARG A 69 -1.94 -22.32 -11.04
C ARG A 69 -2.82 -21.08 -10.98
N ARG A 70 -3.79 -21.02 -10.05
CA ARG A 70 -4.72 -19.89 -9.87
C ARG A 70 -4.43 -19.19 -8.55
N PRO A 71 -4.56 -17.86 -8.50
CA PRO A 71 -4.35 -17.13 -7.26
C PRO A 71 -5.43 -17.46 -6.24
N GLU A 72 -5.02 -17.54 -4.98
CA GLU A 72 -5.90 -17.50 -3.83
C GLU A 72 -6.43 -16.08 -3.66
N LYS A 73 -7.68 -15.96 -3.23
CA LYS A 73 -8.34 -14.67 -3.01
C LYS A 73 -8.97 -14.65 -1.63
N GLU A 74 -8.61 -13.66 -0.85
CA GLU A 74 -9.17 -13.43 0.46
C GLU A 74 -9.66 -11.99 0.60
N ALA A 75 -10.75 -11.80 1.32
CA ALA A 75 -11.27 -10.48 1.63
C ALA A 75 -11.76 -10.45 3.07
N PHE A 76 -11.30 -9.45 3.82
CA PHE A 76 -11.61 -9.33 5.23
C PHE A 76 -11.69 -7.86 5.68
N PRO A 77 -12.46 -7.55 6.74
CA PRO A 77 -12.47 -6.24 7.32
C PRO A 77 -11.13 -5.91 7.98
N VAL A 78 -10.73 -4.62 7.91
CA VAL A 78 -9.51 -4.14 8.56
C VAL A 78 -9.77 -2.94 9.43
N ARG A 79 -8.94 -2.83 10.46
CA ARG A 79 -8.78 -1.65 11.33
C ARG A 79 -7.34 -1.19 11.24
N LEU A 80 -7.16 0.06 10.92
CA LEU A 80 -5.86 0.71 10.79
C LEU A 80 -5.72 1.78 11.86
N TRP A 81 -4.60 1.81 12.55
CA TRP A 81 -4.20 2.89 13.45
C TRP A 81 -2.84 3.41 13.00
N MET A 82 -2.70 4.71 13.06
CA MET A 82 -1.48 5.40 12.70
C MET A 82 -1.13 6.45 13.75
N ASN A 83 0.14 6.48 14.14
CA ASN A 83 0.69 7.55 14.96
C ASN A 83 2.04 7.99 14.35
N PRO A 84 1.99 9.02 13.48
CA PRO A 84 3.17 9.50 12.77
C PRO A 84 4.33 9.88 13.73
N PRO A 85 5.58 9.86 13.26
CA PRO A 85 6.00 9.64 11.86
C PRO A 85 6.26 8.16 11.51
N SER A 86 6.24 7.22 12.45
CA SER A 86 6.76 5.86 12.21
C SER A 86 5.86 4.72 12.70
N LYS A 87 4.73 5.02 13.35
CA LYS A 87 3.92 3.98 13.99
C LYS A 87 2.68 3.66 13.15
N ILE A 88 2.52 2.39 12.78
CA ILE A 88 1.34 1.86 12.11
C ILE A 88 0.96 0.51 12.72
N SER A 89 -0.33 0.26 12.77
CA SER A 89 -0.88 -1.05 13.15
C SER A 89 -2.14 -1.30 12.32
N LEU A 90 -2.15 -2.37 11.54
CA LEU A 90 -3.30 -2.83 10.76
C LEU A 90 -3.68 -4.22 11.25
N HIS A 91 -4.92 -4.37 11.67
CA HIS A 91 -5.50 -5.64 12.07
C HIS A 91 -6.58 -6.05 11.08
N GLY A 92 -6.49 -7.26 10.56
CA GLY A 92 -7.48 -7.88 9.69
C GLY A 92 -8.16 -9.06 10.39
N ASP A 93 -9.49 -9.10 10.35
CA ASP A 93 -10.28 -10.19 10.92
C ASP A 93 -10.54 -11.20 9.80
N VAL A 94 -9.81 -12.34 9.80
CA VAL A 94 -9.87 -13.37 8.75
C VAL A 94 -10.72 -14.53 9.23
N ALA A 95 -11.77 -14.85 8.49
CA ALA A 95 -12.70 -15.93 8.81
C ALA A 95 -13.21 -15.83 10.25
N PHE A 96 -12.92 -16.85 11.08
CA PHE A 96 -13.33 -16.89 12.50
C PHE A 96 -12.22 -16.43 13.46
N ASP A 97 -11.07 -15.96 12.94
CA ASP A 97 -9.94 -15.48 13.76
C ASP A 97 -9.91 -13.94 13.79
N PRO A 98 -10.36 -13.32 14.90
CA PRO A 98 -10.18 -11.89 15.12
C PRO A 98 -8.68 -11.58 15.14
N ARG A 99 -8.25 -10.64 14.31
CA ARG A 99 -6.84 -10.32 14.13
C ARG A 99 -6.02 -11.46 13.49
N GLY A 100 -6.63 -12.22 12.58
CA GLY A 100 -5.94 -13.25 11.81
C GLY A 100 -4.79 -12.72 10.95
N VAL A 101 -4.80 -11.40 10.59
CA VAL A 101 -3.68 -10.67 10.00
C VAL A 101 -3.35 -9.47 10.86
N ILE A 102 -2.09 -9.33 11.26
CA ILE A 102 -1.57 -8.15 11.96
C ILE A 102 -0.34 -7.67 11.22
N LEU A 103 -0.39 -6.44 10.70
CA LEU A 103 0.78 -5.73 10.21
C LEU A 103 1.06 -4.60 11.17
N GLY A 104 2.31 -4.44 11.57
CA GLY A 104 2.68 -3.32 12.42
C GLY A 104 4.11 -2.85 12.19
N ALA A 105 4.35 -1.61 12.57
CA ALA A 105 5.67 -1.02 12.60
C ALA A 105 5.76 0.10 13.63
N ASN A 106 6.97 0.33 14.10
CA ASN A 106 7.35 1.48 14.90
C ASN A 106 8.70 2.05 14.40
N ARG A 107 9.36 2.89 15.18
CA ARG A 107 10.62 3.52 14.79
C ARG A 107 11.78 2.51 14.60
N GLU A 108 11.75 1.38 15.28
CA GLU A 108 12.86 0.42 15.35
C GLU A 108 12.62 -0.82 14.49
N GLU A 109 11.38 -1.30 14.47
CA GLU A 109 11.04 -2.61 13.92
C GLU A 109 9.69 -2.63 13.21
N PHE A 110 9.49 -3.67 12.44
CA PHE A 110 8.22 -4.01 11.83
C PHE A 110 7.90 -5.49 12.03
N TRP A 111 6.62 -5.83 11.95
CA TRP A 111 6.14 -7.21 12.03
C TRP A 111 4.93 -7.46 11.15
N LEU A 112 4.81 -8.70 10.72
CA LEU A 112 3.66 -9.23 10.02
C LEU A 112 3.29 -10.56 10.65
N ALA A 113 2.04 -10.71 11.07
CA ALA A 113 1.48 -11.96 11.55
C ALA A 113 0.35 -12.40 10.65
N ILE A 114 0.34 -13.65 10.22
CA ILE A 114 -0.74 -14.25 9.44
C ILE A 114 -1.09 -15.57 10.14
N LYS A 115 -2.32 -15.65 10.65
CA LYS A 115 -2.95 -16.87 11.18
C LYS A 115 -3.89 -17.41 10.09
N PRO A 116 -4.72 -18.17 10.34
CA PRO A 116 -5.29 -19.46 10.19
C PRO A 116 -4.74 -20.39 9.10
N LYS A 117 -4.11 -19.91 8.09
CA LYS A 117 -3.60 -20.82 7.03
C LYS A 117 -2.10 -21.07 7.07
N ILE A 118 -1.36 -20.10 7.56
CA ILE A 118 0.10 -20.09 7.49
C ILE A 118 0.72 -20.14 8.89
N SER A 119 -0.01 -19.70 9.93
CA SER A 119 0.46 -19.61 11.32
C SER A 119 1.89 -19.07 11.48
N SER A 120 2.17 -17.97 10.77
CA SER A 120 3.52 -17.43 10.64
C SER A 120 3.62 -16.01 11.16
N TYR A 121 4.74 -15.70 11.77
CA TYR A 121 5.11 -14.40 12.29
C TYR A 121 6.46 -13.97 11.76
N TRP A 122 6.52 -12.83 11.08
CA TRP A 122 7.73 -12.21 10.56
C TRP A 122 8.04 -10.96 11.35
N ARG A 123 9.27 -10.79 11.79
CA ARG A 123 9.76 -9.61 12.50
C ARG A 123 11.13 -9.21 11.97
N GLY A 124 11.32 -7.92 11.71
CA GLY A 124 12.61 -7.36 11.28
C GLY A 124 12.83 -5.97 11.84
N ARG A 125 14.08 -5.55 11.85
CA ARG A 125 14.47 -4.17 12.17
C ARG A 125 14.69 -3.39 10.88
N TRP A 126 14.42 -2.09 10.92
CA TRP A 126 14.69 -1.23 9.77
C TRP A 126 16.17 -1.18 9.38
N SER A 127 17.07 -1.37 10.37
CA SER A 127 18.52 -1.48 10.15
C SER A 127 18.96 -2.72 9.35
N ASP A 128 18.11 -3.74 9.27
CA ASP A 128 18.46 -5.00 8.60
C ASP A 128 18.37 -4.90 7.06
N GLY A 129 18.09 -3.69 6.56
CA GLY A 129 18.21 -3.32 5.16
C GLY A 129 16.96 -3.52 4.31
N ASP A 130 17.07 -3.12 3.04
CA ASP A 130 15.99 -3.08 2.05
C ASP A 130 15.49 -4.47 1.57
N LYS A 131 16.05 -5.56 2.09
CA LYS A 131 15.68 -6.94 1.73
C LYS A 131 14.27 -7.37 2.19
N VAL A 132 13.57 -6.49 2.91
CA VAL A 132 12.16 -6.65 3.29
C VAL A 132 11.21 -6.66 2.08
N GLN A 133 11.70 -6.40 0.87
CA GLN A 133 10.88 -6.34 -0.35
C GLN A 133 10.15 -7.66 -0.68
N THR A 134 10.56 -8.77 -0.08
CA THR A 134 9.96 -10.08 -0.32
C THR A 134 8.61 -10.29 0.35
N LEU A 135 8.24 -9.49 1.35
CA LEU A 135 6.94 -9.61 2.00
C LEU A 135 5.84 -8.99 1.14
N MET A 136 4.75 -9.74 0.92
CA MET A 136 3.57 -9.28 0.18
C MET A 136 2.93 -8.04 0.83
N LEU A 137 2.92 -7.98 2.17
CA LEU A 137 2.53 -6.84 2.97
C LEU A 137 3.79 -6.22 3.60
N ASN A 138 4.56 -5.47 2.82
CA ASN A 138 5.71 -4.76 3.35
C ASN A 138 5.25 -3.52 4.14
N PRO A 139 5.52 -3.44 5.45
CA PRO A 139 5.07 -2.33 6.28
C PRO A 139 5.61 -0.97 5.82
N LYS A 140 6.83 -0.91 5.29
CA LYS A 140 7.43 0.32 4.73
C LYS A 140 6.61 0.84 3.55
N ILE A 141 6.23 -0.06 2.64
CA ILE A 141 5.40 0.30 1.49
C ILE A 141 4.04 0.81 1.94
N VAL A 142 3.43 0.18 2.95
CA VAL A 142 2.14 0.62 3.49
C VAL A 142 2.28 1.98 4.17
N LEU A 143 3.32 2.22 4.97
CA LEU A 143 3.60 3.51 5.60
C LEU A 143 3.80 4.62 4.57
N GLU A 144 4.58 4.36 3.53
CA GLU A 144 4.80 5.30 2.44
C GLU A 144 3.52 5.54 1.63
N ALA A 145 2.74 4.48 1.38
CA ALA A 145 1.48 4.55 0.67
C ALA A 145 0.43 5.39 1.42
N VAL A 146 0.47 5.41 2.74
CA VAL A 146 -0.46 6.24 3.53
C VAL A 146 0.05 7.68 3.70
N GLY A 147 1.24 7.99 3.15
CA GLY A 147 1.79 9.35 3.14
C GLY A 147 2.46 9.78 4.46
N ILE A 148 2.84 8.81 5.31
CA ILE A 148 3.50 9.11 6.60
C ILE A 148 5.00 9.32 6.43
N VAL A 149 5.62 8.54 5.57
CA VAL A 149 7.05 8.66 5.30
C VAL A 149 7.23 9.67 4.18
N ALA A 150 7.78 10.81 4.54
CA ALA A 150 8.23 11.76 3.55
C ALA A 150 9.31 11.12 2.66
N VAL A 151 9.35 11.57 1.41
CA VAL A 151 10.63 11.60 0.68
C VAL A 151 11.48 12.60 1.45
N SER A 152 11.91 12.21 2.61
CA SER A 152 12.80 13.04 3.38
C SER A 152 14.18 12.92 2.75
N GLY A 153 14.80 14.03 2.55
CA GLY A 153 16.25 14.09 2.64
C GLY A 153 16.65 13.71 4.08
N ASP A 154 16.22 12.53 4.52
CA ASP A 154 16.71 11.95 5.75
C ASP A 154 18.21 11.73 5.53
N ALA A 155 19.03 12.26 6.41
CA ALA A 155 20.48 12.06 6.37
C ALA A 155 20.86 10.56 6.39
N SER A 156 19.90 9.70 6.72
CA SER A 156 19.99 8.24 6.65
C SER A 156 19.63 7.64 5.27
N ASP A 157 19.15 8.47 4.32
CA ASP A 157 18.79 8.02 2.96
C ASP A 157 19.56 8.80 1.87
N PRO A 158 20.87 8.55 1.69
CA PRO A 158 21.77 9.32 0.83
C PRO A 158 21.53 9.11 -0.68
N GLY A 159 20.36 8.61 -1.08
CA GLY A 159 20.05 8.39 -2.49
C GLY A 159 20.03 9.67 -3.30
N ASP A 160 20.55 9.57 -4.52
CA ASP A 160 20.50 10.66 -5.52
C ASP A 160 19.08 10.75 -6.11
N TRP A 161 18.42 11.88 -5.86
CA TRP A 161 17.08 12.15 -6.35
C TRP A 161 17.12 13.07 -7.58
N SER A 162 16.35 12.74 -8.60
CA SER A 162 16.13 13.59 -9.77
C SER A 162 14.65 13.80 -10.02
N LEU A 163 14.30 14.95 -10.59
CA LEU A 163 12.93 15.34 -10.93
C LEU A 163 12.73 15.34 -12.45
N THR A 164 11.60 14.80 -12.90
CA THR A 164 11.14 14.90 -14.29
C THR A 164 9.65 15.25 -14.29
N ASN A 165 9.27 16.30 -15.00
CA ASN A 165 7.89 16.71 -15.19
C ASN A 165 7.32 16.00 -16.43
N LYS A 166 6.24 15.23 -16.28
CA LYS A 166 5.60 14.50 -17.39
C LYS A 166 4.08 14.46 -17.23
N GLY A 167 3.38 15.15 -18.11
CA GLY A 167 1.91 15.25 -18.07
C GLY A 167 1.43 15.82 -16.73
N PRO A 168 0.52 15.16 -16.01
CA PRO A 168 0.02 15.64 -14.72
C PRO A 168 0.96 15.32 -13.54
N TYR A 169 2.17 14.81 -13.78
CA TYR A 169 3.04 14.30 -12.74
C TYR A 169 4.39 14.98 -12.67
N ASP A 170 4.79 15.26 -11.44
CA ASP A 170 6.17 15.40 -11.03
C ASP A 170 6.67 14.01 -10.63
N ILE A 171 7.69 13.51 -11.34
CA ILE A 171 8.24 12.17 -11.12
C ILE A 171 9.59 12.32 -10.43
N LEU A 172 9.63 11.93 -9.16
CA LEU A 172 10.86 11.83 -8.40
C LEU A 172 11.46 10.45 -8.59
N THR A 173 12.70 10.39 -9.07
CA THR A 173 13.44 9.15 -9.30
C THR A 173 14.63 9.09 -8.36
N ARG A 174 14.73 8.02 -7.58
CA ARG A 174 15.85 7.73 -6.70
C ARG A 174 16.78 6.72 -7.36
N ARG A 175 18.09 7.00 -7.26
CA ARG A 175 19.13 6.06 -7.64
C ARG A 175 19.87 5.57 -6.40
N ASP A 176 20.32 4.32 -6.46
CA ASP A 176 21.22 3.76 -5.45
C ASP A 176 22.69 4.24 -5.69
N GLU A 177 23.59 3.81 -4.82
CA GLU A 177 25.02 4.13 -4.91
C GLU A 177 25.69 3.64 -6.20
N LYS A 178 25.09 2.65 -6.88
CA LYS A 178 25.55 2.12 -8.17
C LYS A 178 24.96 2.86 -9.37
N GLY A 179 24.11 3.88 -9.12
CA GLY A 179 23.41 4.65 -10.15
C GLY A 179 22.18 3.95 -10.73
N SER A 180 21.81 2.75 -10.23
CA SER A 180 20.59 2.04 -10.66
C SER A 180 19.35 2.67 -10.05
N ILE A 181 18.25 2.66 -10.78
CA ILE A 181 16.98 3.19 -10.26
C ILE A 181 16.46 2.23 -9.19
N SER A 182 16.29 2.72 -7.97
CA SER A 182 15.72 1.96 -6.86
C SER A 182 14.23 2.26 -6.63
N LYS A 183 13.80 3.52 -6.92
CA LYS A 183 12.44 3.97 -6.65
C LYS A 183 12.00 5.11 -7.57
N ARG A 184 10.71 5.15 -7.91
CA ARG A 184 10.05 6.31 -8.53
C ARG A 184 8.77 6.64 -7.80
N ILE A 185 8.54 7.93 -7.58
CA ILE A 185 7.34 8.47 -6.96
C ILE A 185 6.68 9.41 -7.95
N TYR A 186 5.43 9.13 -8.28
CA TYR A 186 4.61 9.94 -9.17
C TYR A 186 3.67 10.80 -8.32
N VAL A 187 3.92 12.09 -8.32
CA VAL A 187 3.16 13.09 -7.56
C VAL A 187 2.32 13.90 -8.55
N CYS A 188 1.04 14.08 -8.26
CA CYS A 188 0.21 14.94 -9.08
C CYS A 188 0.64 16.38 -8.90
N SER A 189 0.99 17.07 -9.99
CA SER A 189 1.52 18.44 -9.95
C SER A 189 0.53 19.48 -9.38
N CYS A 190 -0.77 19.20 -9.42
CA CYS A 190 -1.81 20.13 -8.99
C CYS A 190 -2.08 20.14 -7.48
N ASP A 191 -2.15 18.97 -6.86
CA ASP A 191 -2.48 18.82 -5.44
C ASP A 191 -1.32 18.29 -4.57
N TYR A 192 -0.24 17.94 -5.23
CA TYR A 192 0.99 17.40 -4.66
C TYR A 192 0.79 16.12 -3.83
N LEU A 193 -0.18 15.30 -4.24
CA LEU A 193 -0.45 13.99 -3.64
C LEU A 193 0.19 12.87 -4.46
N VAL A 194 0.75 11.90 -3.78
CA VAL A 194 1.37 10.72 -4.42
C VAL A 194 0.27 9.87 -5.05
N ARG A 195 0.42 9.53 -6.33
CA ARG A 195 -0.53 8.67 -7.05
C ARG A 195 0.00 7.29 -7.31
N LYS A 196 1.32 7.17 -7.42
CA LYS A 196 1.97 5.90 -7.71
C LYS A 196 3.39 5.88 -7.15
N ILE A 197 3.82 4.71 -6.66
CA ILE A 197 5.21 4.45 -6.27
C ILE A 197 5.64 3.16 -6.95
N GLU A 198 6.80 3.19 -7.58
CA GLU A 198 7.45 2.02 -8.18
C GLU A 198 8.76 1.74 -7.44
N TYR A 199 8.96 0.49 -7.05
CA TYR A 199 10.20 -0.03 -6.49
C TYR A 199 10.83 -0.97 -7.50
N PHE A 200 12.12 -0.84 -7.70
CA PHE A 200 12.85 -1.58 -8.73
C PHE A 200 13.74 -2.64 -8.10
N ASP A 201 13.91 -3.75 -8.81
CA ASP A 201 14.88 -4.78 -8.47
C ASP A 201 16.29 -4.41 -9.01
N GLU A 202 17.26 -5.23 -8.69
CA GLU A 202 18.65 -5.08 -9.14
C GLU A 202 18.84 -5.11 -10.68
N PHE A 203 17.85 -5.65 -11.40
CA PHE A 203 17.82 -5.69 -12.86
C PHE A 203 17.11 -4.49 -13.48
N GLY A 204 16.67 -3.50 -12.68
CA GLY A 204 15.93 -2.33 -13.13
C GLY A 204 14.47 -2.60 -13.54
N ARG A 205 13.90 -3.74 -13.14
CA ARG A 205 12.50 -4.07 -13.38
C ARG A 205 11.65 -3.63 -12.19
N VAL A 206 10.42 -3.24 -12.44
CA VAL A 206 9.48 -2.91 -11.36
C VAL A 206 9.13 -4.19 -10.59
N ALA A 207 9.65 -4.31 -9.37
CA ALA A 207 9.39 -5.42 -8.45
C ALA A 207 8.09 -5.21 -7.68
N VAL A 208 7.83 -3.97 -7.22
CA VAL A 208 6.61 -3.62 -6.50
C VAL A 208 6.04 -2.30 -7.04
N LEU A 209 4.73 -2.27 -7.18
CA LEU A 209 3.95 -1.10 -7.60
C LEU A 209 2.91 -0.79 -6.53
N ALA A 210 2.90 0.44 -6.01
CA ALA A 210 1.81 0.96 -5.19
C ALA A 210 1.02 2.03 -5.96
N GLU A 211 -0.29 1.90 -5.99
CA GLU A 211 -1.24 2.88 -6.56
C GLU A 211 -2.13 3.42 -5.46
N LEU A 212 -2.31 4.75 -5.44
CA LEU A 212 -3.01 5.50 -4.38
C LEU A 212 -4.07 6.40 -5.00
N ASP A 213 -5.27 6.36 -4.46
CA ASP A 213 -6.40 7.10 -5.02
C ASP A 213 -7.43 7.47 -3.95
N ASP A 214 -8.39 8.33 -4.35
CA ASP A 214 -9.53 8.73 -3.51
C ASP A 214 -9.09 9.31 -2.16
N TYR A 215 -8.34 10.43 -2.20
CA TYR A 215 -7.82 11.07 -1.01
C TYR A 215 -8.91 11.78 -0.21
N GLU A 216 -8.96 11.50 1.11
CA GLU A 216 -9.81 12.17 2.09
C GLU A 216 -8.97 13.04 3.02
N GLU A 217 -9.42 14.25 3.29
CA GLU A 217 -8.77 15.14 4.25
C GLU A 217 -9.15 14.74 5.68
N VAL A 218 -8.13 14.57 6.52
CA VAL A 218 -8.28 14.15 7.93
C VAL A 218 -7.57 15.16 8.82
N GLY A 219 -8.35 15.99 9.48
CA GLY A 219 -7.77 17.08 10.28
C GLY A 219 -7.15 18.19 9.44
N GLU A 220 -6.21 18.93 9.97
CA GLU A 220 -5.69 20.18 9.42
C GLU A 220 -4.84 20.00 8.13
N GLY A 221 -5.51 19.64 7.04
CA GLY A 221 -4.89 19.52 5.71
C GLY A 221 -4.07 18.25 5.48
N PHE A 222 -4.13 17.27 6.40
CA PHE A 222 -3.56 15.95 6.15
C PHE A 222 -4.50 15.12 5.27
N LYS A 223 -4.01 14.63 4.14
CA LYS A 223 -4.80 13.84 3.18
C LYS A 223 -4.32 12.40 3.13
N VAL A 224 -5.25 11.47 3.30
CA VAL A 224 -5.01 10.03 3.35
C VAL A 224 -5.69 9.35 2.16
N PRO A 225 -5.01 8.48 1.39
CA PRO A 225 -5.64 7.73 0.32
C PRO A 225 -6.61 6.71 0.90
N ARG A 226 -7.83 6.66 0.37
CA ARG A 226 -8.84 5.67 0.76
C ARG A 226 -8.69 4.36 -0.02
N HIS A 227 -8.07 4.43 -1.20
CA HIS A 227 -7.77 3.26 -2.00
C HIS A 227 -6.26 3.11 -2.17
N ILE A 228 -5.74 2.03 -1.64
CA ILE A 228 -4.34 1.65 -1.71
C ILE A 228 -4.28 0.29 -2.39
N LYS A 229 -3.53 0.18 -3.48
CA LYS A 229 -3.28 -1.09 -4.16
C LYS A 229 -1.77 -1.30 -4.27
N VAL A 230 -1.29 -2.40 -3.74
CA VAL A 230 0.10 -2.82 -3.87
C VAL A 230 0.13 -4.09 -4.71
N VAL A 231 0.98 -4.12 -5.72
CA VAL A 231 1.21 -5.28 -6.58
C VAL A 231 2.67 -5.66 -6.49
N ARG A 232 2.97 -6.86 -6.06
CA ARG A 232 4.30 -7.47 -6.16
C ARG A 232 4.35 -8.27 -7.45
N ARG A 233 5.30 -7.94 -8.30
CA ARG A 233 5.52 -8.66 -9.55
C ARG A 233 6.17 -10.01 -9.28
N GLY A 234 5.51 -11.03 -9.70
CA GLY A 234 6.02 -12.39 -9.60
C GLY A 234 6.56 -12.90 -10.93
N GLU A 235 7.25 -14.01 -10.88
CA GLU A 235 7.73 -14.69 -12.08
C GLU A 235 6.57 -15.17 -12.95
N ARG A 236 6.77 -15.12 -14.27
CA ARG A 236 5.79 -15.60 -15.28
C ARG A 236 4.42 -14.95 -15.18
N GLY A 237 4.35 -13.68 -14.68
CA GLY A 237 3.09 -12.94 -14.57
C GLY A 237 2.20 -13.39 -13.40
N ARG A 238 2.76 -14.11 -12.42
CA ARG A 238 2.06 -14.47 -11.17
C ARG A 238 2.18 -13.34 -10.17
N ASP A 239 1.46 -12.26 -10.39
CA ASP A 239 1.52 -11.08 -9.53
C ASP A 239 0.65 -11.28 -8.28
N ASP A 240 1.23 -11.01 -7.11
CA ASP A 240 0.46 -10.91 -5.87
C ASP A 240 -0.04 -9.48 -5.69
N SER A 241 -1.22 -9.32 -5.12
CA SER A 241 -1.76 -7.99 -4.85
C SER A 241 -2.48 -7.87 -3.52
N VAL A 242 -2.33 -6.69 -2.93
CA VAL A 242 -3.07 -6.24 -1.75
C VAL A 242 -3.87 -5.00 -2.14
N ARG A 243 -5.16 -4.98 -1.82
CA ARG A 243 -6.01 -3.80 -1.99
C ARG A 243 -6.66 -3.46 -0.65
N ILE A 244 -6.35 -2.26 -0.15
CA ILE A 244 -6.97 -1.73 1.06
C ILE A 244 -7.93 -0.62 0.63
N SER A 245 -9.20 -0.74 1.04
CA SER A 245 -10.23 0.27 0.81
C SER A 245 -10.72 0.77 2.16
N LEU A 246 -10.33 2.00 2.52
CA LEU A 246 -10.74 2.64 3.76
C LEU A 246 -12.13 3.26 3.58
N LYS A 247 -13.06 2.94 4.49
CA LYS A 247 -14.44 3.43 4.47
C LYS A 247 -14.63 4.62 5.42
N SER A 248 -13.90 4.62 6.52
CA SER A 248 -13.95 5.69 7.52
C SER A 248 -12.54 5.97 8.01
N VAL A 249 -12.14 7.23 7.97
CA VAL A 249 -10.87 7.71 8.51
C VAL A 249 -11.18 8.83 9.48
N LYS A 250 -10.67 8.76 10.70
CA LYS A 250 -10.96 9.72 11.77
C LYS A 250 -9.69 10.09 12.52
N PRO A 251 -9.49 11.37 12.86
CA PRO A 251 -8.45 11.77 13.80
C PRO A 251 -8.59 11.01 15.12
N MET A 252 -7.50 10.74 15.78
CA MET A 252 -7.47 10.05 17.07
C MET A 252 -6.28 10.53 17.89
N SER A 253 -6.43 10.55 19.20
CA SER A 253 -5.31 10.67 20.15
C SER A 253 -5.10 9.34 20.85
N PHE A 254 -3.85 8.98 21.12
CA PHE A 254 -3.49 7.73 21.78
C PHE A 254 -2.99 8.00 23.19
N ASN A 255 -3.51 7.29 24.17
CA ASN A 255 -2.91 7.22 25.49
C ASN A 255 -1.76 6.20 25.53
N GLN A 256 -0.94 6.20 26.59
CA GLN A 256 0.25 5.35 26.70
C GLN A 256 -0.08 3.85 26.55
N ARG A 257 -1.15 3.38 27.20
CA ARG A 257 -1.59 1.98 27.11
C ARG A 257 -1.95 1.56 25.67
N GLN A 258 -2.59 2.47 24.91
CA GLN A 258 -2.91 2.22 23.51
C GLN A 258 -1.65 2.20 22.61
N LEU A 259 -0.68 3.10 22.89
CA LEU A 259 0.59 3.11 22.16
C LEU A 259 1.34 1.78 22.34
N GLU A 260 1.38 1.25 23.55
CA GLU A 260 2.01 -0.03 23.85
C GLU A 260 1.26 -1.21 23.22
N ALA A 261 -0.07 -1.23 23.34
CA ALA A 261 -0.87 -2.33 22.84
C ALA A 261 -0.93 -2.42 21.30
N LEU A 262 -0.84 -1.27 20.60
CA LEU A 262 -1.01 -1.22 19.16
C LEU A 262 0.31 -1.21 18.37
N PHE A 263 1.37 -0.60 18.94
CA PHE A 263 2.59 -0.29 18.19
C PHE A 263 3.84 -0.96 18.73
N GLN A 264 3.66 -2.04 19.50
CA GLN A 264 4.74 -2.94 19.89
C GLN A 264 4.51 -4.32 19.28
N ALA A 265 5.59 -4.95 18.84
CA ALA A 265 5.57 -6.31 18.37
C ALA A 265 5.14 -7.24 19.52
N GLN A 266 4.05 -7.94 19.34
CA GLN A 266 3.54 -8.91 20.31
C GLN A 266 3.64 -10.30 19.69
N PRO A 267 4.73 -11.04 19.96
CA PRO A 267 4.84 -12.41 19.50
C PRO A 267 3.77 -13.25 20.21
N GLY A 268 2.76 -13.70 19.45
CA GLY A 268 1.82 -14.71 19.89
C GLY A 268 2.42 -16.10 19.75
N ARG A 269 1.60 -17.15 19.97
CA ARG A 269 1.97 -18.51 19.56
C ARG A 269 1.72 -18.66 18.07
N PHE A 270 2.80 -18.86 17.29
CA PHE A 270 2.81 -19.14 15.87
C PHE A 270 3.59 -20.43 15.63
N GLU A 271 3.21 -21.17 14.61
CA GLU A 271 3.94 -22.39 14.22
C GLU A 271 5.29 -22.04 13.59
N HIS A 272 5.38 -20.90 12.90
CA HIS A 272 6.57 -20.45 12.23
C HIS A 272 6.90 -19.01 12.63
N VAL A 273 8.11 -18.78 13.12
CA VAL A 273 8.61 -17.45 13.49
C VAL A 273 9.85 -17.14 12.66
N TYR A 274 9.80 -16.06 11.90
CA TYR A 274 10.89 -15.64 11.03
C TYR A 274 11.49 -14.32 11.50
N GLN A 275 12.82 -14.24 11.48
CA GLN A 275 13.57 -13.01 11.69
C GLN A 275 14.55 -12.78 10.54
N ILE A 276 14.91 -11.52 10.30
CA ILE A 276 15.96 -11.19 9.34
C ILE A 276 17.33 -11.41 10.00
N VAL A 277 18.13 -12.27 9.40
CA VAL A 277 19.52 -12.50 9.80
C VAL A 277 20.38 -12.34 8.54
N ASN A 278 21.36 -11.44 8.55
CA ASN A 278 22.20 -11.15 7.39
C ASN A 278 21.41 -10.82 6.10
N GLY A 279 20.22 -10.23 6.28
CA GLY A 279 19.34 -9.83 5.20
C GLY A 279 18.49 -10.95 4.59
N GLU A 280 18.45 -12.12 5.18
CA GLU A 280 17.59 -13.23 4.79
C GLU A 280 16.58 -13.57 5.90
N TRP A 281 15.39 -14.05 5.50
CA TRP A 281 14.42 -14.55 6.45
C TRP A 281 14.83 -15.92 6.95
N VAL A 282 15.14 -16.03 8.23
CA VAL A 282 15.53 -17.28 8.90
C VAL A 282 14.46 -17.66 9.90
N GLU A 283 13.97 -18.88 9.80
CA GLU A 283 13.05 -19.44 10.79
C GLU A 283 13.77 -19.66 12.11
N GLN A 284 13.15 -19.17 13.19
CA GLN A 284 13.70 -19.28 14.52
C GLN A 284 13.15 -20.53 15.22
N PRO A 285 13.96 -21.28 15.95
CA PRO A 285 13.48 -22.39 16.79
C PRO A 285 12.52 -21.83 17.84
N GLN A 286 11.45 -22.57 18.09
CA GLN A 286 10.44 -22.27 19.12
C GLN A 286 10.96 -22.59 20.52
#